data_42eeca9005df7029592008bd0a8df2f2
#
_entry.id   42eeca9005df7029592008bd0a8df2f2
#
_cell.length_a   1.000
_cell.length_b   1.000
_cell.length_c   1.000
_cell.angle_alpha   90.00
_cell.angle_beta   90.00
_cell.angle_gamma   90.00
#
_symmetry.space_group_name_H-M   'P 1'
#
loop_
_entity.id
_entity.type
_entity.pdbx_description
1 polymer ?
#
loop_
_entity_poly.entity_id
_entity_poly.type
_entity_poly.pdbx_seq_one_letter_code
_entity_poly.pdbx_strand_id
1 'polypeptide(L)'
;VNIENLFALKSGPSDRVISAALVGAGEFGASFIGQARRAPHIEPRVVCDLDIGRARKAALAGGLAEGEIMACRSAAEAKAALARGLVALVGDAAHLDGLAVDVVVEATGDPEGAATTALAAIEAGRHLVMVTKEAECIIGPVLAHRARQNGVVHTPVDGDQPSLLIGLIGWARMLGLPIVAAGKSSESDFVWDPEAGTVTAWEKAAPAADFAAAFGRLGSDPLALLDARARLPFPRATVPDLCEMGIVANHTGLMPDIAAMHAPIARTTELPSLFRPAAEGGLLSGTGRVDMFNCLRRPDELSFAGGVFVIAETPDLTTGKLLAGKGIPCSPDGRYVLLHNPVHLLGAEAPMSALSAALLGQSTGGAEVLPRVDLTARASRDLAPGETLTMGYRHVIAGLEPQLTPARPLGSNEPVPYYLTAGRPVVRKVARGAVISCADIALDEETTLVRLRREQDVLFNPGAL
;
A
#
# COMPACT_ATOMS: atom_id res chain seq x y z
N VAL A 1 -4.05 -11.75 20.79
CA VAL A 1 -4.71 -10.65 21.52
C VAL A 1 -6.12 -10.49 20.98
N ASN A 2 -7.13 -10.35 21.86
CA ASN A 2 -8.47 -9.98 21.42
C ASN A 2 -8.51 -8.46 21.24
N ILE A 3 -8.61 -8.03 19.97
CA ILE A 3 -8.57 -6.62 19.58
C ILE A 3 -9.79 -5.87 20.12
N GLU A 4 -10.98 -6.46 20.10
CA GLU A 4 -12.20 -5.88 20.65
C GLU A 4 -12.02 -5.51 22.12
N ASN A 5 -11.53 -6.47 22.94
CA ASN A 5 -11.26 -6.23 24.35
C ASN A 5 -10.18 -5.14 24.55
N LEU A 6 -9.18 -5.07 23.67
CA LEU A 6 -8.13 -4.07 23.78
C LEU A 6 -8.68 -2.67 23.54
N PHE A 7 -9.49 -2.46 22.52
CA PHE A 7 -10.13 -1.17 22.25
C PHE A 7 -11.14 -0.79 23.32
N ALA A 8 -11.99 -1.72 23.77
CA ALA A 8 -12.93 -1.46 24.85
C ALA A 8 -12.22 -1.04 26.14
N LEU A 9 -11.11 -1.71 26.52
CA LEU A 9 -10.30 -1.34 27.67
C LEU A 9 -9.72 0.09 27.55
N LYS A 10 -9.30 0.48 26.35
CA LYS A 10 -8.66 1.78 26.08
C LYS A 10 -9.66 2.91 25.87
N SER A 11 -10.89 2.62 25.46
CA SER A 11 -11.98 3.61 25.45
C SER A 11 -12.35 4.09 26.84
N GLY A 12 -12.10 3.28 27.84
CA GLY A 12 -12.34 3.62 29.26
C GLY A 12 -13.82 3.65 29.64
N PRO A 13 -14.13 4.02 30.92
CA PRO A 13 -15.49 4.02 31.43
C PRO A 13 -16.45 4.99 30.73
N SER A 14 -15.93 6.00 30.02
CA SER A 14 -16.71 6.99 29.27
C SER A 14 -17.09 6.52 27.87
N ASP A 15 -16.66 5.33 27.45
CA ASP A 15 -16.86 4.78 26.12
C ASP A 15 -16.49 5.78 25.01
N ARG A 16 -15.24 6.28 25.08
CA ARG A 16 -14.73 7.34 24.19
C ARG A 16 -14.93 6.98 22.73
N VAL A 17 -15.59 7.86 21.99
CA VAL A 17 -15.77 7.77 20.55
C VAL A 17 -14.76 8.70 19.87
N ILE A 18 -13.99 8.17 18.93
CA ILE A 18 -12.98 8.89 18.17
C ILE A 18 -13.66 9.64 17.00
N SER A 19 -13.41 10.93 16.90
CA SER A 19 -13.88 11.77 15.80
C SER A 19 -12.91 11.71 14.61
N ALA A 20 -13.39 11.28 13.44
CA ALA A 20 -12.61 11.16 12.23
C ALA A 20 -12.99 12.22 11.19
N ALA A 21 -11.98 12.81 10.53
CA ALA A 21 -12.15 13.56 9.29
C ALA A 21 -11.62 12.74 8.13
N LEU A 22 -12.39 12.60 7.07
CA LEU A 22 -11.98 12.04 5.79
C LEU A 22 -11.62 13.19 4.85
N VAL A 23 -10.46 13.10 4.20
CA VAL A 23 -10.04 13.99 3.11
C VAL A 23 -9.84 13.17 1.84
N GLY A 24 -10.67 13.43 0.81
CA GLY A 24 -10.79 12.61 -0.39
C GLY A 24 -12.01 11.67 -0.32
N ALA A 25 -13.08 12.03 -1.04
CA ALA A 25 -14.37 11.33 -1.00
C ALA A 25 -14.57 10.42 -2.23
N GLY A 26 -13.54 9.62 -2.58
CA GLY A 26 -13.59 8.57 -3.60
C GLY A 26 -14.30 7.30 -3.11
N GLU A 27 -14.10 6.19 -3.83
CA GLU A 27 -14.68 4.89 -3.48
C GLU A 27 -14.20 4.40 -2.11
N PHE A 28 -12.89 4.52 -1.83
CA PHE A 28 -12.33 4.19 -0.53
C PHE A 28 -12.98 5.02 0.58
N GLY A 29 -13.12 6.34 0.36
CA GLY A 29 -13.72 7.25 1.33
C GLY A 29 -15.19 6.92 1.65
N ALA A 30 -15.99 6.58 0.64
CA ALA A 30 -17.38 6.14 0.84
C ALA A 30 -17.45 4.84 1.66
N SER A 31 -16.58 3.87 1.39
CA SER A 31 -16.45 2.63 2.16
C SER A 31 -16.05 2.90 3.61
N PHE A 32 -15.06 3.77 3.84
CA PHE A 32 -14.66 4.19 5.19
C PHE A 32 -15.82 4.81 5.97
N ILE A 33 -16.56 5.78 5.39
CA ILE A 33 -17.72 6.42 6.06
C ILE A 33 -18.74 5.35 6.47
N GLY A 34 -19.09 4.45 5.54
CA GLY A 34 -20.07 3.41 5.77
C GLY A 34 -19.67 2.46 6.90
N GLN A 35 -18.40 2.16 7.03
CA GLN A 35 -17.90 1.26 8.06
C GLN A 35 -17.64 1.97 9.40
N ALA A 36 -17.10 3.19 9.39
CA ALA A 36 -16.85 3.96 10.60
C ALA A 36 -18.16 4.28 11.36
N ARG A 37 -19.30 4.41 10.67
CA ARG A 37 -20.61 4.53 11.30
C ARG A 37 -21.11 3.28 12.01
N ARG A 38 -20.56 2.11 11.70
CA ARG A 38 -20.95 0.82 12.26
C ARG A 38 -19.92 0.28 13.25
N ALA A 39 -18.66 0.67 13.08
CA ALA A 39 -17.60 0.29 13.99
C ALA A 39 -17.78 0.96 15.36
N PRO A 40 -17.53 0.26 16.46
CA PRO A 40 -17.56 0.87 17.77
C PRO A 40 -16.44 1.89 17.95
N HIS A 41 -16.63 2.86 18.82
CA HIS A 41 -15.61 3.83 19.24
C HIS A 41 -15.10 4.80 18.18
N ILE A 42 -15.71 4.90 17.00
CA ILE A 42 -15.34 5.87 15.95
C ILE A 42 -16.57 6.41 15.23
N GLU A 43 -16.53 7.69 14.86
CA GLU A 43 -17.55 8.32 14.03
C GLU A 43 -16.93 9.26 12.99
N PRO A 44 -17.43 9.27 11.74
CA PRO A 44 -17.07 10.27 10.75
C PRO A 44 -17.76 11.60 11.09
N ARG A 45 -16.96 12.65 11.31
CA ARG A 45 -17.47 13.99 11.68
C ARG A 45 -17.29 15.01 10.57
N VAL A 46 -16.28 14.84 9.72
CA VAL A 46 -16.00 15.72 8.59
C VAL A 46 -15.72 14.90 7.35
N VAL A 47 -16.28 15.31 6.22
CA VAL A 47 -15.96 14.78 4.89
C VAL A 47 -15.49 15.95 4.03
N CYS A 48 -14.25 15.91 3.59
CA CYS A 48 -13.61 16.92 2.76
C CYS A 48 -13.36 16.38 1.35
N ASP A 49 -13.79 17.12 0.34
CA ASP A 49 -13.42 16.91 -1.06
C ASP A 49 -13.52 18.24 -1.80
N LEU A 50 -12.60 18.52 -2.73
CA LEU A 50 -12.65 19.73 -3.56
C LEU A 50 -13.99 19.89 -4.28
N ASP A 51 -14.65 18.77 -4.60
CA ASP A 51 -16.03 18.73 -5.08
C ASP A 51 -16.99 18.37 -3.92
N ILE A 52 -17.68 19.37 -3.40
CA ILE A 52 -18.70 19.20 -2.35
C ILE A 52 -19.80 18.22 -2.76
N GLY A 53 -20.13 18.14 -4.06
CA GLY A 53 -21.09 17.16 -4.59
C GLY A 53 -20.59 15.74 -4.42
N ARG A 54 -19.28 15.51 -4.63
CA ARG A 54 -18.62 14.23 -4.38
C ARG A 54 -18.61 13.89 -2.88
N ALA A 55 -18.26 14.84 -2.01
CA ALA A 55 -18.32 14.66 -0.56
C ALA A 55 -19.75 14.26 -0.11
N ARG A 56 -20.79 14.95 -0.61
CA ARG A 56 -22.18 14.61 -0.33
C ARG A 56 -22.55 13.22 -0.83
N LYS A 57 -22.19 12.88 -2.08
CA LYS A 57 -22.46 11.56 -2.65
C LYS A 57 -21.82 10.44 -1.81
N ALA A 58 -20.57 10.61 -1.41
CA ALA A 58 -19.87 9.63 -0.56
C ALA A 58 -20.50 9.49 0.82
N ALA A 59 -20.90 10.62 1.44
CA ALA A 59 -21.58 10.63 2.72
C ALA A 59 -22.92 9.86 2.67
N LEU A 60 -23.73 10.10 1.65
CA LEU A 60 -25.02 9.41 1.44
C LEU A 60 -24.80 7.92 1.10
N ALA A 61 -23.82 7.58 0.25
CA ALA A 61 -23.48 6.21 -0.07
C ALA A 61 -22.96 5.45 1.16
N GLY A 62 -22.24 6.13 2.07
CA GLY A 62 -21.84 5.62 3.38
C GLY A 62 -23.01 5.49 4.38
N GLY A 63 -24.23 5.84 3.98
CA GLY A 63 -25.47 5.65 4.75
C GLY A 63 -25.83 6.81 5.69
N LEU A 64 -25.21 7.99 5.56
CA LEU A 64 -25.70 9.22 6.21
C LEU A 64 -26.99 9.69 5.53
N ALA A 65 -27.94 10.19 6.31
CA ALA A 65 -29.13 10.82 5.77
C ALA A 65 -28.87 12.31 5.44
N GLU A 66 -29.69 12.89 4.55
CA GLU A 66 -29.58 14.31 4.20
C GLU A 66 -29.66 15.26 5.42
N GLY A 67 -30.45 14.90 6.44
CA GLY A 67 -30.58 15.66 7.67
C GLY A 67 -29.41 15.54 8.64
N GLU A 68 -28.46 14.59 8.39
CA GLU A 68 -27.27 14.36 9.21
C GLU A 68 -26.05 15.10 8.67
N ILE A 69 -26.12 15.70 7.47
CA ILE A 69 -25.00 16.36 6.80
C ILE A 69 -25.25 17.84 6.58
N MET A 70 -24.19 18.64 6.61
CA MET A 70 -24.25 20.08 6.33
C MET A 70 -23.07 20.51 5.47
N ALA A 71 -23.34 21.09 4.30
CA ALA A 71 -22.30 21.72 3.48
C ALA A 71 -21.87 23.04 4.13
N CYS A 72 -20.55 23.18 4.33
CA CYS A 72 -19.94 24.30 5.05
C CYS A 72 -18.91 25.00 4.15
N ARG A 73 -18.92 26.32 4.14
CA ARG A 73 -18.04 27.18 3.33
C ARG A 73 -16.86 27.75 4.14
N SER A 74 -16.83 27.46 5.44
CA SER A 74 -15.78 27.95 6.34
C SER A 74 -15.61 27.02 7.54
N ALA A 75 -14.47 27.12 8.23
CA ALA A 75 -14.22 26.43 9.48
C ALA A 75 -15.26 26.79 10.57
N ALA A 76 -15.74 28.05 10.60
CA ALA A 76 -16.78 28.47 11.53
C ALA A 76 -18.11 27.74 11.30
N GLU A 77 -18.54 27.62 10.05
CA GLU A 77 -19.76 26.86 9.69
C GLU A 77 -19.58 25.36 10.01
N ALA A 78 -18.41 24.79 9.71
CA ALA A 78 -18.09 23.41 10.04
C ALA A 78 -18.15 23.18 11.57
N LYS A 79 -17.55 24.06 12.36
CA LYS A 79 -17.64 24.03 13.84
C LYS A 79 -19.06 24.10 14.35
N ALA A 80 -19.90 24.95 13.75
CA ALA A 80 -21.32 25.06 14.09
C ALA A 80 -22.11 23.79 13.70
N ALA A 81 -21.78 23.15 12.57
CA ALA A 81 -22.38 21.87 12.18
C ALA A 81 -22.03 20.77 13.18
N LEU A 82 -20.74 20.64 13.55
CA LEU A 82 -20.28 19.66 14.55
C LEU A 82 -20.95 19.85 15.91
N ALA A 83 -21.13 21.11 16.37
CA ALA A 83 -21.82 21.41 17.62
C ALA A 83 -23.29 21.00 17.61
N ARG A 84 -23.93 20.90 16.45
CA ARG A 84 -25.30 20.42 16.25
C ARG A 84 -25.40 18.90 16.08
N GLY A 85 -24.28 18.18 16.16
CA GLY A 85 -24.22 16.73 15.92
C GLY A 85 -24.25 16.34 14.44
N LEU A 86 -24.09 17.30 13.51
CA LEU A 86 -24.08 17.05 12.08
C LEU A 86 -22.67 16.71 11.57
N VAL A 87 -22.59 16.00 10.46
CA VAL A 87 -21.35 15.78 9.72
C VAL A 87 -21.11 16.97 8.79
N ALA A 88 -19.96 17.62 8.91
CA ALA A 88 -19.61 18.77 8.08
C ALA A 88 -19.05 18.28 6.73
N LEU A 89 -19.60 18.81 5.63
CA LEU A 89 -19.04 18.64 4.29
C LEU A 89 -18.26 19.92 3.93
N VAL A 90 -16.97 19.80 3.67
CA VAL A 90 -16.09 20.95 3.37
C VAL A 90 -15.36 20.77 2.04
N GLY A 91 -15.13 21.88 1.32
CA GLY A 91 -14.46 21.90 0.01
C GLY A 91 -12.93 22.11 0.09
N ASP A 92 -12.40 22.34 1.30
CA ASP A 92 -10.98 22.60 1.50
C ASP A 92 -10.53 22.00 2.83
N ALA A 93 -9.43 21.31 2.84
CA ALA A 93 -8.83 20.72 4.04
C ALA A 93 -8.39 21.80 5.07
N ALA A 94 -8.13 23.03 4.65
CA ALA A 94 -7.88 24.15 5.55
C ALA A 94 -9.08 24.44 6.49
N HIS A 95 -10.30 24.07 6.10
CA HIS A 95 -11.48 24.22 6.95
C HIS A 95 -11.53 23.23 8.13
N LEU A 96 -10.60 22.26 8.18
CA LEU A 96 -10.42 21.42 9.37
C LEU A 96 -9.76 22.18 10.52
N ASP A 97 -9.11 23.31 10.26
CA ASP A 97 -8.43 24.07 11.31
C ASP A 97 -9.37 24.45 12.44
N GLY A 98 -8.88 24.25 13.68
CA GLY A 98 -9.65 24.53 14.90
C GLY A 98 -10.88 23.61 15.13
N LEU A 99 -11.11 22.57 14.30
CA LEU A 99 -12.15 21.58 14.56
C LEU A 99 -11.65 20.51 15.54
N ALA A 100 -12.55 20.03 16.41
CA ALA A 100 -12.29 18.93 17.32
C ALA A 100 -12.38 17.59 16.55
N VAL A 101 -11.25 17.19 15.96
CA VAL A 101 -11.07 15.94 15.22
C VAL A 101 -9.83 15.23 15.76
N ASP A 102 -9.97 13.96 16.13
CA ASP A 102 -8.87 13.14 16.68
C ASP A 102 -7.95 12.60 15.57
N VAL A 103 -8.53 12.19 14.44
CA VAL A 103 -7.81 11.52 13.36
C VAL A 103 -8.23 12.06 11.99
N VAL A 104 -7.26 12.24 11.11
CA VAL A 104 -7.46 12.54 9.69
C VAL A 104 -7.15 11.29 8.89
N VAL A 105 -8.10 10.86 8.06
CA VAL A 105 -7.95 9.80 7.06
C VAL A 105 -7.73 10.49 5.72
N GLU A 106 -6.51 10.46 5.23
CA GLU A 106 -6.10 11.09 3.98
C GLU A 106 -6.25 10.09 2.83
N ALA A 107 -7.11 10.36 1.86
CA ALA A 107 -7.49 9.46 0.77
C ALA A 107 -7.71 10.21 -0.57
N THR A 108 -6.92 11.27 -0.82
CA THR A 108 -7.08 12.08 -2.04
C THR A 108 -6.61 11.38 -3.30
N GLY A 109 -5.62 10.49 -3.20
CA GLY A 109 -4.94 9.88 -4.35
C GLY A 109 -4.02 10.85 -5.12
N ASP A 110 -3.92 12.10 -4.67
CA ASP A 110 -3.01 13.11 -5.22
C ASP A 110 -1.79 13.30 -4.31
N PRO A 111 -0.55 13.02 -4.76
CA PRO A 111 0.62 13.04 -3.89
C PRO A 111 0.89 14.38 -3.21
N GLU A 112 0.68 15.51 -3.90
CA GLU A 112 0.89 16.86 -3.35
C GLU A 112 -0.22 17.23 -2.36
N GLY A 113 -1.48 16.97 -2.70
CA GLY A 113 -2.62 17.19 -1.81
C GLY A 113 -2.50 16.34 -0.54
N ALA A 114 -2.04 15.11 -0.67
CA ALA A 114 -1.78 14.21 0.45
C ALA A 114 -0.65 14.73 1.34
N ALA A 115 0.46 15.18 0.76
CA ALA A 115 1.58 15.77 1.51
C ALA A 115 1.14 16.99 2.32
N THR A 116 0.37 17.89 1.70
CA THR A 116 -0.15 19.11 2.34
C THR A 116 -1.13 18.78 3.47
N THR A 117 -2.07 17.87 3.22
CA THR A 117 -3.04 17.42 4.22
C THR A 117 -2.36 16.72 5.40
N ALA A 118 -1.39 15.84 5.11
CA ALA A 118 -0.65 15.11 6.12
C ALA A 118 0.13 16.03 7.05
N LEU A 119 0.86 16.99 6.47
CA LEU A 119 1.62 17.97 7.23
C LEU A 119 0.70 18.79 8.14
N ALA A 120 -0.38 19.34 7.60
CA ALA A 120 -1.36 20.12 8.36
C ALA A 120 -2.01 19.32 9.50
N ALA A 121 -2.35 18.05 9.27
CA ALA A 121 -2.92 17.18 10.29
C ALA A 121 -1.94 16.96 11.46
N ILE A 122 -0.67 16.63 11.15
CA ILE A 122 0.37 16.41 12.15
C ILE A 122 0.65 17.70 12.96
N GLU A 123 0.80 18.85 12.30
CA GLU A 123 1.05 20.13 12.95
C GLU A 123 -0.12 20.59 13.83
N ALA A 124 -1.35 20.22 13.47
CA ALA A 124 -2.55 20.44 14.27
C ALA A 124 -2.72 19.45 15.45
N GLY A 125 -1.76 18.55 15.67
CA GLY A 125 -1.81 17.56 16.76
C GLY A 125 -2.85 16.43 16.53
N ARG A 126 -3.14 16.10 15.27
CA ARG A 126 -4.10 15.04 14.89
C ARG A 126 -3.35 13.79 14.42
N HIS A 127 -3.87 12.62 14.77
CA HIS A 127 -3.39 11.37 14.19
C HIS A 127 -3.67 11.34 12.69
N LEU A 128 -2.80 10.68 11.92
CA LEU A 128 -2.90 10.59 10.47
C LEU A 128 -2.95 9.13 10.03
N VAL A 129 -4.01 8.77 9.29
CA VAL A 129 -4.13 7.51 8.55
C VAL A 129 -3.93 7.83 7.07
N MET A 130 -2.85 7.31 6.49
CA MET A 130 -2.46 7.59 5.11
C MET A 130 -2.98 6.49 4.18
N VAL A 131 -3.88 6.86 3.26
CA VAL A 131 -4.37 5.97 2.20
C VAL A 131 -3.62 6.22 0.90
N THR A 132 -3.22 7.48 0.63
CA THR A 132 -2.50 7.85 -0.60
C THR A 132 -1.07 7.32 -0.55
N LYS A 133 -0.90 6.08 -1.02
CA LYS A 133 0.39 5.37 -1.08
C LYS A 133 1.43 6.07 -1.95
N GLU A 134 1.00 6.87 -2.91
CA GLU A 134 1.83 7.66 -3.82
C GLU A 134 2.66 8.72 -3.07
N ALA A 135 2.11 9.32 -2.02
CA ALA A 135 2.84 10.20 -1.12
C ALA A 135 3.64 9.39 -0.09
N GLU A 136 3.01 8.35 0.48
CA GLU A 136 3.61 7.51 1.52
C GLU A 136 4.95 6.91 1.07
N CYS A 137 5.05 6.41 -0.16
CA CYS A 137 6.29 5.81 -0.68
C CYS A 137 7.44 6.82 -0.87
N ILE A 138 7.15 8.14 -0.88
CA ILE A 138 8.16 9.21 -1.05
C ILE A 138 8.55 9.81 0.30
N ILE A 139 7.56 10.13 1.14
CA ILE A 139 7.71 10.97 2.35
C ILE A 139 7.23 10.28 3.64
N GLY A 140 6.81 9.01 3.58
CA GLY A 140 6.35 8.27 4.77
C GLY A 140 7.34 8.33 5.94
N PRO A 141 8.66 8.14 5.74
CA PRO A 141 9.65 8.25 6.83
C PRO A 141 9.66 9.61 7.52
N VAL A 142 9.63 10.74 6.79
CA VAL A 142 9.60 12.07 7.41
C VAL A 142 8.28 12.37 8.08
N LEU A 143 7.15 11.90 7.53
CA LEU A 143 5.83 12.04 8.18
C LEU A 143 5.79 11.28 9.50
N ALA A 144 6.29 10.03 9.53
CA ALA A 144 6.39 9.25 10.76
C ALA A 144 7.29 9.91 11.80
N HIS A 145 8.40 10.52 11.37
CA HIS A 145 9.29 11.29 12.23
C HIS A 145 8.59 12.51 12.83
N ARG A 146 7.96 13.34 12.00
CA ARG A 146 7.21 14.55 12.43
C ARG A 146 6.04 14.21 13.34
N ALA A 147 5.28 13.17 13.02
CA ALA A 147 4.17 12.72 13.86
C ALA A 147 4.66 12.36 15.27
N ARG A 148 5.77 11.63 15.38
CA ARG A 148 6.40 11.30 16.67
C ARG A 148 6.83 12.53 17.44
N GLN A 149 7.42 13.52 16.77
CA GLN A 149 7.82 14.80 17.39
C GLN A 149 6.61 15.59 17.92
N ASN A 150 5.47 15.51 17.24
CA ASN A 150 4.23 16.18 17.63
C ASN A 150 3.35 15.35 18.58
N GLY A 151 3.81 14.16 19.03
CA GLY A 151 3.06 13.32 19.96
C GLY A 151 1.81 12.68 19.34
N VAL A 152 1.75 12.58 18.00
CA VAL A 152 0.68 11.93 17.26
C VAL A 152 1.21 10.72 16.48
N VAL A 153 0.30 9.95 15.90
CA VAL A 153 0.62 8.75 15.12
C VAL A 153 0.38 9.04 13.65
N HIS A 154 1.37 8.72 12.83
CA HIS A 154 1.23 8.49 11.40
C HIS A 154 1.19 6.98 11.15
N THR A 155 0.25 6.52 10.33
CA THR A 155 0.09 5.11 10.02
C THR A 155 -0.38 4.90 8.58
N PRO A 156 0.15 3.89 7.85
CA PRO A 156 -0.54 3.37 6.68
C PRO A 156 -1.90 2.81 7.10
N VAL A 157 -2.81 2.67 6.14
CA VAL A 157 -4.19 2.25 6.41
C VAL A 157 -4.33 0.73 6.38
N ASP A 158 -5.01 0.14 7.37
CA ASP A 158 -5.51 -1.22 7.28
C ASP A 158 -6.61 -1.32 6.20
N GLY A 159 -6.65 -2.45 5.52
CA GLY A 159 -7.48 -2.65 4.33
C GLY A 159 -6.76 -2.35 3.03
N ASP A 160 -5.53 -1.80 3.08
CA ASP A 160 -4.59 -1.83 1.97
C ASP A 160 -3.44 -2.82 2.27
N GLN A 161 -2.87 -3.41 1.26
CA GLN A 161 -1.90 -4.49 1.39
C GLN A 161 -0.65 -4.14 2.20
N PRO A 162 -0.06 -2.93 2.14
CA PRO A 162 1.12 -2.61 2.94
C PRO A 162 0.90 -2.83 4.43
N SER A 163 -0.16 -2.28 5.01
CA SER A 163 -0.42 -2.41 6.44
C SER A 163 -0.69 -3.86 6.84
N LEU A 164 -1.52 -4.58 6.06
CA LEU A 164 -1.82 -6.00 6.31
C LEU A 164 -0.55 -6.86 6.26
N LEU A 165 0.34 -6.60 5.29
CA LEU A 165 1.59 -7.33 5.17
C LEU A 165 2.55 -7.00 6.31
N ILE A 166 2.70 -5.73 6.68
CA ILE A 166 3.51 -5.30 7.81
C ILE A 166 3.03 -5.98 9.10
N GLY A 167 1.71 -6.03 9.30
CA GLY A 167 1.10 -6.74 10.45
C GLY A 167 1.43 -8.23 10.46
N LEU A 168 1.32 -8.90 9.31
CA LEU A 168 1.64 -10.33 9.18
C LEU A 168 3.14 -10.60 9.40
N ILE A 169 4.02 -9.72 8.89
CA ILE A 169 5.46 -9.75 9.15
C ILE A 169 5.76 -9.60 10.64
N GLY A 170 5.12 -8.61 11.29
CA GLY A 170 5.26 -8.37 12.72
C GLY A 170 4.83 -9.58 13.54
N TRP A 171 3.70 -10.19 13.19
CA TRP A 171 3.22 -11.41 13.83
C TRP A 171 4.20 -12.58 13.67
N ALA A 172 4.73 -12.83 12.48
CA ALA A 172 5.72 -13.87 12.23
C ALA A 172 7.01 -13.65 13.04
N ARG A 173 7.49 -12.40 13.13
CA ARG A 173 8.66 -12.02 13.93
C ARG A 173 8.44 -12.28 15.42
N MET A 174 7.25 -11.96 15.94
CA MET A 174 6.91 -12.22 17.35
C MET A 174 6.84 -13.72 17.69
N LEU A 175 6.56 -14.57 16.70
CA LEU A 175 6.65 -16.02 16.83
C LEU A 175 8.11 -16.53 16.76
N GLY A 176 9.08 -15.66 16.51
CA GLY A 176 10.47 -16.04 16.32
C GLY A 176 10.78 -16.75 15.00
N LEU A 177 9.90 -16.61 13.99
CA LEU A 177 10.09 -17.24 12.68
C LEU A 177 10.99 -16.38 11.80
N PRO A 178 12.12 -16.91 11.30
CA PRO A 178 12.96 -16.21 10.33
C PRO A 178 12.20 -15.99 9.02
N ILE A 179 12.12 -14.72 8.59
CA ILE A 179 11.42 -14.37 7.35
C ILE A 179 12.37 -14.52 6.16
N VAL A 180 11.99 -15.35 5.22
CA VAL A 180 12.71 -15.58 3.97
C VAL A 180 12.24 -14.60 2.91
N ALA A 181 10.93 -14.51 2.72
CA ALA A 181 10.30 -13.55 1.83
C ALA A 181 8.96 -13.08 2.41
N ALA A 182 8.52 -11.90 2.00
CA ALA A 182 7.19 -11.39 2.26
C ALA A 182 6.69 -10.65 1.02
N GLY A 183 5.37 -10.64 0.80
CA GLY A 183 4.85 -9.98 -0.38
C GLY A 183 3.35 -10.06 -0.52
N LYS A 184 2.89 -9.69 -1.70
CA LYS A 184 1.48 -9.67 -2.06
C LYS A 184 1.19 -10.46 -3.34
N SER A 185 -0.06 -10.80 -3.58
CA SER A 185 -0.54 -11.14 -4.92
C SER A 185 -0.93 -9.87 -5.67
N SER A 186 -0.89 -9.92 -7.00
CA SER A 186 -1.49 -8.89 -7.85
C SER A 186 -2.99 -8.76 -7.58
N GLU A 187 -3.59 -7.62 -7.98
CA GLU A 187 -5.03 -7.38 -7.84
C GLU A 187 -5.90 -8.26 -8.77
N SER A 188 -5.29 -8.97 -9.69
CA SER A 188 -6.00 -9.85 -10.62
C SER A 188 -5.39 -11.24 -10.61
N ASP A 189 -6.22 -12.25 -10.32
CA ASP A 189 -5.83 -13.64 -10.51
C ASP A 189 -5.68 -13.98 -11.99
N PHE A 190 -4.82 -14.95 -12.26
CA PHE A 190 -4.71 -15.64 -13.56
C PHE A 190 -5.57 -16.91 -13.49
N VAL A 191 -6.77 -16.83 -14.01
CA VAL A 191 -7.76 -17.90 -13.92
C VAL A 191 -7.73 -18.76 -15.18
N TRP A 192 -7.21 -19.99 -15.04
CA TRP A 192 -7.21 -20.98 -16.12
C TRP A 192 -8.47 -21.81 -16.10
N ASP A 193 -9.24 -21.69 -17.16
CA ASP A 193 -10.42 -22.52 -17.42
C ASP A 193 -10.07 -23.59 -18.48
N PRO A 194 -9.91 -24.87 -18.08
CA PRO A 194 -9.58 -25.93 -19.00
C PRO A 194 -10.74 -26.29 -19.96
N GLU A 195 -11.99 -26.01 -19.59
CA GLU A 195 -13.16 -26.29 -20.45
C GLU A 195 -13.29 -25.24 -21.55
N ALA A 196 -13.08 -23.95 -21.18
CA ALA A 196 -13.06 -22.87 -22.16
C ALA A 196 -11.73 -22.79 -22.94
N GLY A 197 -10.66 -23.47 -22.48
CA GLY A 197 -9.32 -23.41 -23.08
C GLY A 197 -8.70 -22.00 -23.01
N THR A 198 -8.95 -21.25 -21.93
CA THR A 198 -8.52 -19.86 -21.77
C THR A 198 -7.86 -19.61 -20.42
N VAL A 199 -6.99 -18.58 -20.37
CA VAL A 199 -6.62 -17.91 -19.12
C VAL A 199 -7.18 -16.50 -19.14
N THR A 200 -7.83 -16.09 -18.05
CA THR A 200 -8.33 -14.72 -17.86
C THR A 200 -7.53 -14.00 -16.78
N ALA A 201 -7.16 -12.76 -17.05
CA ALA A 201 -6.57 -11.83 -16.05
C ALA A 201 -6.84 -10.40 -16.50
N TRP A 202 -6.99 -9.47 -15.54
CA TRP A 202 -7.19 -8.04 -15.84
C TRP A 202 -8.36 -7.77 -16.81
N GLU A 203 -9.48 -8.50 -16.62
CA GLU A 203 -10.68 -8.41 -17.47
C GLU A 203 -10.46 -8.80 -18.94
N LYS A 204 -9.35 -9.47 -19.24
CA LYS A 204 -8.99 -9.95 -20.56
C LYS A 204 -8.84 -11.45 -20.56
N ALA A 205 -9.13 -12.10 -21.71
CA ALA A 205 -8.92 -13.52 -21.91
C ALA A 205 -7.86 -13.76 -22.99
N ALA A 206 -7.06 -14.79 -22.81
CA ALA A 206 -6.10 -15.27 -23.80
C ALA A 206 -6.32 -16.78 -24.06
N PRO A 207 -6.19 -17.26 -25.30
CA PRO A 207 -6.23 -18.69 -25.62
C PRO A 207 -5.14 -19.46 -24.87
N ALA A 208 -5.48 -20.59 -24.27
CA ALA A 208 -4.61 -21.41 -23.45
C ALA A 208 -5.01 -22.89 -23.46
N ALA A 209 -5.40 -23.42 -24.64
CA ALA A 209 -5.89 -24.81 -24.80
C ALA A 209 -4.86 -25.83 -24.28
N ASP A 210 -3.57 -25.63 -24.52
CA ASP A 210 -2.49 -26.55 -24.12
C ASP A 210 -1.84 -26.16 -22.76
N PHE A 211 -2.50 -25.34 -21.96
CA PHE A 211 -1.93 -24.79 -20.72
C PHE A 211 -1.85 -25.80 -19.56
N ALA A 212 -2.48 -26.97 -19.68
CA ALA A 212 -2.50 -27.99 -18.63
C ALA A 212 -1.09 -28.37 -18.10
N ALA A 213 -0.11 -28.46 -19.00
CA ALA A 213 1.28 -28.74 -18.63
C ALA A 213 1.90 -27.57 -17.84
N ALA A 214 1.65 -26.33 -18.25
CA ALA A 214 2.12 -25.12 -17.57
C ALA A 214 1.37 -24.87 -16.25
N PHE A 215 0.11 -25.23 -16.14
CA PHE A 215 -0.63 -25.18 -14.87
C PHE A 215 0.03 -26.07 -13.81
N GLY A 216 0.60 -27.21 -14.23
CA GLY A 216 1.31 -28.15 -13.39
C GLY A 216 0.40 -29.11 -12.64
N ARG A 217 1.00 -30.18 -12.13
CA ARG A 217 0.36 -31.18 -11.26
C ARG A 217 0.89 -31.02 -9.84
N LEU A 218 0.18 -31.61 -8.88
CA LEU A 218 0.69 -31.68 -7.51
C LEU A 218 2.05 -32.39 -7.49
N GLY A 219 3.05 -31.75 -6.87
CA GLY A 219 4.44 -32.25 -6.80
C GLY A 219 5.31 -31.89 -8.01
N SER A 220 4.82 -31.16 -9.02
CA SER A 220 5.66 -30.58 -10.08
C SER A 220 6.66 -29.57 -9.49
N ASP A 221 7.85 -29.49 -10.09
CA ASP A 221 8.76 -28.39 -9.78
C ASP A 221 8.21 -27.07 -10.35
N PRO A 222 7.82 -26.10 -9.49
CA PRO A 222 7.23 -24.87 -9.96
C PRO A 222 8.21 -23.99 -10.74
N LEU A 223 9.52 -24.07 -10.48
CA LEU A 223 10.51 -23.32 -11.23
C LEU A 223 10.55 -23.70 -12.70
N ALA A 224 10.44 -25.00 -12.99
CA ALA A 224 10.43 -25.50 -14.37
C ALA A 224 9.19 -25.02 -15.18
N LEU A 225 8.15 -24.50 -14.50
CA LEU A 225 6.92 -24.05 -15.14
C LEU A 225 6.89 -22.54 -15.40
N LEU A 226 7.78 -21.76 -14.79
CA LEU A 226 7.73 -20.31 -14.83
C LEU A 226 7.82 -19.72 -16.24
N ASP A 227 8.73 -20.24 -17.07
CA ASP A 227 8.93 -19.75 -18.45
C ASP A 227 7.69 -19.99 -19.32
N ALA A 228 7.03 -21.13 -19.15
CA ALA A 228 5.81 -21.45 -19.87
C ALA A 228 4.66 -20.52 -19.45
N ARG A 229 4.53 -20.24 -18.15
CA ARG A 229 3.52 -19.33 -17.58
C ARG A 229 3.79 -17.87 -17.97
N ALA A 230 5.04 -17.46 -18.03
CA ALA A 230 5.45 -16.10 -18.40
C ALA A 230 5.11 -15.71 -19.84
N ARG A 231 4.74 -16.68 -20.70
CA ARG A 231 4.28 -16.43 -22.07
C ARG A 231 2.85 -15.90 -22.15
N LEU A 232 2.10 -15.95 -21.06
CA LEU A 232 0.75 -15.35 -21.02
C LEU A 232 0.86 -13.83 -21.25
N PRO A 233 -0.01 -13.24 -22.11
CA PRO A 233 0.11 -11.85 -22.56
C PRO A 233 -0.49 -10.85 -21.58
N PHE A 234 -0.25 -11.02 -20.28
CA PHE A 234 -0.78 -10.17 -19.23
C PHE A 234 0.36 -9.49 -18.45
N PRO A 235 0.14 -8.27 -17.93
CA PRO A 235 1.10 -7.62 -17.05
C PRO A 235 1.26 -8.45 -15.76
N ARG A 236 2.50 -8.57 -15.28
CA ARG A 236 2.81 -9.33 -14.05
C ARG A 236 3.05 -8.43 -12.85
N ALA A 237 3.38 -7.18 -13.08
CA ALA A 237 3.55 -6.17 -12.03
C ALA A 237 3.02 -4.83 -12.53
N THR A 238 2.46 -4.04 -11.64
CA THR A 238 1.96 -2.70 -11.92
C THR A 238 2.66 -1.68 -11.03
N VAL A 239 2.51 -0.39 -11.34
CA VAL A 239 3.09 0.69 -10.53
C VAL A 239 2.61 0.63 -9.08
N PRO A 240 1.29 0.47 -8.80
CA PRO A 240 0.80 0.30 -7.43
C PRO A 240 1.44 -0.87 -6.68
N ASP A 241 1.65 -2.02 -7.32
CA ASP A 241 2.27 -3.18 -6.68
C ASP A 241 3.68 -2.87 -6.16
N LEU A 242 4.51 -2.22 -6.99
CA LEU A 242 5.86 -1.83 -6.59
C LEU A 242 5.83 -0.73 -5.51
N CYS A 243 4.91 0.24 -5.64
CA CYS A 243 4.72 1.29 -4.65
C CYS A 243 4.45 0.68 -3.26
N GLU A 244 3.52 -0.25 -3.18
CA GLU A 244 3.14 -0.96 -1.95
C GLU A 244 4.31 -1.75 -1.36
N MET A 245 5.06 -2.47 -2.19
CA MET A 245 6.23 -3.20 -1.72
C MET A 245 7.37 -2.27 -1.27
N GLY A 246 7.50 -1.08 -1.85
CA GLY A 246 8.41 -0.03 -1.39
C GLY A 246 8.06 0.46 0.02
N ILE A 247 6.77 0.69 0.29
CA ILE A 247 6.27 1.05 1.63
C ILE A 247 6.61 -0.07 2.62
N VAL A 248 6.31 -1.33 2.30
CA VAL A 248 6.64 -2.47 3.16
C VAL A 248 8.14 -2.54 3.45
N ALA A 249 9.00 -2.33 2.45
CA ALA A 249 10.45 -2.32 2.64
C ALA A 249 10.89 -1.22 3.61
N ASN A 250 10.35 0.00 3.47
CA ASN A 250 10.67 1.14 4.33
C ASN A 250 10.20 0.93 5.79
N HIS A 251 9.09 0.21 5.99
CA HIS A 251 8.54 -0.10 7.31
C HIS A 251 9.14 -1.34 7.98
N THR A 252 9.68 -2.30 7.22
CA THR A 252 10.07 -3.60 7.77
C THR A 252 11.55 -3.92 7.67
N GLY A 253 12.27 -3.24 6.76
CA GLY A 253 13.67 -3.54 6.44
C GLY A 253 13.87 -4.75 5.54
N LEU A 254 12.79 -5.41 5.07
CA LEU A 254 12.89 -6.40 4.01
C LEU A 254 13.16 -5.67 2.69
N MET A 255 14.06 -6.18 1.86
CA MET A 255 14.50 -5.47 0.66
C MET A 255 14.05 -6.19 -0.62
N PRO A 256 13.76 -5.46 -1.72
CA PRO A 256 13.53 -6.11 -3.00
C PRO A 256 14.75 -6.93 -3.41
N ASP A 257 14.52 -8.10 -3.99
CA ASP A 257 15.60 -8.94 -4.51
C ASP A 257 16.12 -8.41 -5.85
N ILE A 258 15.20 -8.00 -6.71
CA ILE A 258 15.46 -7.31 -7.98
C ILE A 258 14.55 -6.10 -8.11
N ALA A 259 15.01 -5.09 -8.84
CA ALA A 259 14.32 -3.80 -8.94
C ALA A 259 12.89 -3.87 -9.52
N ALA A 260 12.63 -4.82 -10.42
CA ALA A 260 11.34 -5.00 -11.09
C ALA A 260 10.43 -6.03 -10.41
N MET A 261 10.85 -6.65 -9.28
CA MET A 261 10.26 -7.84 -8.68
C MET A 261 10.30 -9.07 -9.60
N HIS A 262 10.32 -10.27 -9.04
CA HIS A 262 10.23 -11.49 -9.84
C HIS A 262 8.82 -11.69 -10.39
N ALA A 263 7.82 -11.38 -9.59
CA ALA A 263 6.40 -11.43 -9.94
C ALA A 263 6.02 -12.71 -10.71
N PRO A 264 6.35 -13.93 -10.21
CA PRO A 264 6.03 -15.16 -10.89
C PRO A 264 4.52 -15.38 -11.00
N ILE A 265 4.07 -16.05 -12.05
CA ILE A 265 2.72 -16.61 -12.13
C ILE A 265 2.78 -17.98 -11.45
N ALA A 266 2.12 -18.10 -10.30
CA ALA A 266 2.26 -19.26 -9.43
C ALA A 266 0.95 -19.60 -8.71
N ARG A 267 0.78 -20.88 -8.38
CA ARG A 267 -0.27 -21.31 -7.46
C ARG A 267 0.15 -20.99 -6.03
N THR A 268 -0.81 -20.64 -5.18
CA THR A 268 -0.54 -20.31 -3.77
C THR A 268 0.27 -21.38 -3.04
N THR A 269 0.02 -22.65 -3.32
CA THR A 269 0.72 -23.77 -2.71
C THR A 269 2.18 -23.93 -3.15
N GLU A 270 2.61 -23.24 -4.20
CA GLU A 270 3.96 -23.29 -4.74
C GLU A 270 4.91 -22.26 -4.12
N LEU A 271 4.35 -21.24 -3.43
CA LEU A 271 5.11 -20.10 -2.91
C LEU A 271 6.27 -20.49 -1.99
N PRO A 272 6.16 -21.48 -1.07
CA PRO A 272 7.27 -21.90 -0.23
C PRO A 272 8.44 -22.53 -1.01
N SER A 273 8.17 -23.06 -2.19
CA SER A 273 9.22 -23.62 -3.09
C SER A 273 9.83 -22.55 -3.98
N LEU A 274 9.08 -21.52 -4.36
CA LEU A 274 9.55 -20.44 -5.23
C LEU A 274 10.33 -19.37 -4.48
N PHE A 275 9.74 -18.85 -3.39
CA PHE A 275 10.33 -17.75 -2.63
C PHE A 275 11.28 -18.24 -1.52
N ARG A 276 12.31 -19.01 -1.94
CA ARG A 276 13.44 -19.44 -1.12
C ARG A 276 14.74 -19.12 -1.85
N PRO A 277 15.92 -19.19 -1.20
CA PRO A 277 17.19 -18.91 -1.84
C PRO A 277 17.45 -19.79 -3.08
N ALA A 278 18.05 -19.22 -4.12
CA ALA A 278 18.39 -19.93 -5.35
C ALA A 278 19.37 -21.09 -5.09
N ALA A 279 20.28 -20.93 -4.12
CA ALA A 279 21.17 -22.01 -3.68
C ALA A 279 20.40 -23.22 -3.12
N GLU A 280 19.14 -23.07 -2.78
CA GLU A 280 18.24 -24.11 -2.26
C GLU A 280 17.11 -24.43 -3.26
N GLY A 281 17.27 -24.03 -4.53
CA GLY A 281 16.34 -24.30 -5.61
C GLY A 281 15.12 -23.36 -5.62
N GLY A 282 15.27 -22.12 -5.22
CA GLY A 282 14.26 -21.07 -5.32
C GLY A 282 14.66 -19.93 -6.28
N LEU A 283 13.97 -18.79 -6.17
CA LEU A 283 14.19 -17.61 -7.01
C LEU A 283 15.13 -16.58 -6.40
N LEU A 284 15.20 -16.51 -5.05
CA LEU A 284 15.78 -15.37 -4.36
C LEU A 284 17.29 -15.46 -4.23
N SER A 285 17.98 -14.32 -4.29
CA SER A 285 19.42 -14.25 -4.03
C SER A 285 19.80 -14.50 -2.56
N GLY A 286 18.81 -14.43 -1.64
CA GLY A 286 18.98 -14.61 -0.21
C GLY A 286 17.66 -14.55 0.54
N THR A 287 17.72 -14.31 1.85
CA THR A 287 16.53 -14.16 2.72
C THR A 287 16.23 -12.69 3.03
N GLY A 288 15.09 -12.42 3.67
CA GLY A 288 14.69 -11.07 4.03
C GLY A 288 14.27 -10.23 2.83
N ARG A 289 13.57 -10.82 1.88
CA ARG A 289 13.17 -10.19 0.62
C ARG A 289 11.71 -9.79 0.59
N VAL A 290 11.39 -8.69 -0.12
CA VAL A 290 10.03 -8.39 -0.56
C VAL A 290 9.88 -8.73 -2.03
N ASP A 291 8.73 -9.30 -2.39
CA ASP A 291 8.39 -9.62 -3.78
C ASP A 291 6.86 -9.65 -3.94
N MET A 292 6.38 -9.98 -5.11
CA MET A 292 4.98 -10.23 -5.40
C MET A 292 4.83 -11.48 -6.26
N PHE A 293 3.59 -11.97 -6.38
CA PHE A 293 3.27 -13.03 -7.32
C PHE A 293 1.92 -12.77 -7.99
N ASN A 294 1.63 -13.51 -9.04
CA ASN A 294 0.34 -13.52 -9.73
C ASN A 294 -0.33 -14.85 -9.45
N CYS A 295 -1.44 -14.84 -8.72
CA CYS A 295 -2.12 -16.05 -8.32
C CYS A 295 -2.68 -16.77 -9.53
N LEU A 296 -2.18 -17.98 -9.82
CA LEU A 296 -2.69 -18.89 -10.83
C LEU A 296 -3.65 -19.87 -10.20
N ARG A 297 -4.89 -19.89 -10.64
CA ARG A 297 -5.94 -20.78 -10.13
C ARG A 297 -6.93 -21.24 -11.18
N ARG A 298 -7.76 -22.21 -10.82
CA ARG A 298 -8.96 -22.58 -11.57
C ARG A 298 -10.15 -21.72 -11.15
N PRO A 299 -11.25 -21.72 -11.93
CA PRO A 299 -12.46 -20.97 -11.59
C PRO A 299 -13.09 -21.36 -10.24
N ASP A 300 -12.96 -22.62 -9.84
CA ASP A 300 -13.51 -23.21 -8.62
C ASP A 300 -12.57 -23.14 -7.40
N GLU A 301 -11.34 -22.64 -7.57
CA GLU A 301 -10.39 -22.43 -6.49
C GLU A 301 -10.55 -20.99 -5.91
N LEU A 302 -10.24 -20.83 -4.61
CA LEU A 302 -10.32 -19.53 -3.95
C LEU A 302 -9.35 -18.52 -4.57
N SER A 303 -9.81 -17.27 -4.69
CA SER A 303 -9.00 -16.13 -5.10
C SER A 303 -7.94 -15.79 -4.04
N PHE A 304 -6.81 -15.29 -4.50
CA PHE A 304 -5.79 -14.65 -3.66
C PHE A 304 -5.51 -13.20 -4.12
N ALA A 305 -6.33 -12.67 -5.04
CA ALA A 305 -6.16 -11.31 -5.56
C ALA A 305 -6.09 -10.27 -4.44
N GLY A 306 -5.00 -9.51 -4.40
CA GLY A 306 -4.74 -8.52 -3.36
C GLY A 306 -4.38 -9.08 -1.98
N GLY A 307 -4.29 -10.40 -1.80
CA GLY A 307 -3.86 -11.01 -0.55
C GLY A 307 -2.35 -10.84 -0.29
N VAL A 308 -1.95 -11.03 0.96
CA VAL A 308 -0.56 -10.86 1.41
C VAL A 308 0.01 -12.16 1.99
N PHE A 309 1.31 -12.35 1.88
CA PHE A 309 1.99 -13.57 2.33
C PHE A 309 3.35 -13.31 2.98
N VAL A 310 3.75 -14.26 3.81
CA VAL A 310 5.11 -14.40 4.35
C VAL A 310 5.57 -15.83 4.15
N ILE A 311 6.76 -16.01 3.61
CA ILE A 311 7.47 -17.28 3.62
C ILE A 311 8.45 -17.23 4.80
N ALA A 312 8.26 -18.13 5.73
CA ALA A 312 9.09 -18.25 6.92
C ALA A 312 9.81 -19.59 6.94
N GLU A 313 10.99 -19.61 7.56
CA GLU A 313 11.71 -20.86 7.86
C GLU A 313 11.07 -21.50 9.10
N THR A 314 10.81 -22.81 9.04
CA THR A 314 10.30 -23.55 10.20
C THR A 314 11.45 -23.78 11.20
N PRO A 315 11.18 -23.78 12.51
CA PRO A 315 12.24 -23.96 13.52
C PRO A 315 12.93 -25.34 13.45
N ASP A 316 12.21 -26.33 12.93
CA ASP A 316 12.71 -27.69 12.74
C ASP A 316 11.82 -28.48 11.77
N LEU A 317 12.36 -29.60 11.25
CA LEU A 317 11.64 -30.45 10.30
C LEU A 317 10.41 -31.15 10.88
N THR A 318 10.34 -31.36 12.20
CA THR A 318 9.18 -31.98 12.87
C THR A 318 8.02 -31.01 12.84
N THR A 319 8.27 -29.76 13.18
CA THR A 319 7.28 -28.67 13.06
C THR A 319 6.82 -28.49 11.61
N GLY A 320 7.74 -28.47 10.65
CA GLY A 320 7.41 -28.39 9.22
C GLY A 320 6.48 -29.52 8.76
N LYS A 321 6.76 -30.76 9.15
CA LYS A 321 5.90 -31.92 8.85
C LYS A 321 4.53 -31.83 9.51
N LEU A 322 4.49 -31.35 10.77
CA LEU A 322 3.24 -31.13 11.48
C LEU A 322 2.35 -30.10 10.76
N LEU A 323 2.92 -28.97 10.33
CA LEU A 323 2.22 -27.92 9.62
C LEU A 323 1.71 -28.41 8.26
N ALA A 324 2.55 -29.10 7.50
CA ALA A 324 2.17 -29.72 6.22
C ALA A 324 1.03 -30.74 6.40
N GLY A 325 1.08 -31.55 7.48
CA GLY A 325 0.03 -32.50 7.84
C GLY A 325 -1.31 -31.85 8.20
N LYS A 326 -1.30 -30.55 8.56
CA LYS A 326 -2.51 -29.72 8.76
C LYS A 326 -3.00 -29.02 7.50
N GLY A 327 -2.35 -29.27 6.36
CA GLY A 327 -2.70 -28.67 5.09
C GLY A 327 -2.13 -27.25 4.87
N ILE A 328 -1.23 -26.79 5.74
CA ILE A 328 -0.53 -25.52 5.54
C ILE A 328 0.51 -25.71 4.45
N PRO A 329 0.55 -24.88 3.39
CA PRO A 329 1.52 -25.03 2.32
C PRO A 329 2.95 -24.91 2.84
N CYS A 330 3.75 -25.94 2.58
CA CYS A 330 5.17 -26.01 2.92
C CYS A 330 5.99 -26.40 1.70
N SER A 331 7.30 -26.10 1.72
CA SER A 331 8.23 -26.70 0.77
C SER A 331 8.28 -28.23 0.92
N PRO A 332 8.65 -29.00 -0.11
CA PRO A 332 8.65 -30.47 -0.05
C PRO A 332 9.51 -31.06 1.09
N ASP A 333 10.57 -30.35 1.46
CA ASP A 333 11.45 -30.70 2.56
C ASP A 333 10.91 -30.28 3.96
N GLY A 334 9.80 -29.52 4.00
CA GLY A 334 9.19 -29.01 5.24
C GLY A 334 9.93 -27.85 5.89
N ARG A 335 10.96 -27.29 5.23
CA ARG A 335 11.79 -26.23 5.79
C ARG A 335 11.13 -24.85 5.69
N TYR A 336 10.35 -24.61 4.68
CA TYR A 336 9.68 -23.32 4.44
C TYR A 336 8.18 -23.45 4.51
N VAL A 337 7.52 -22.51 5.15
CA VAL A 337 6.07 -22.49 5.36
C VAL A 337 5.47 -21.18 4.85
N LEU A 338 4.26 -21.26 4.29
CA LEU A 338 3.46 -20.13 3.88
C LEU A 338 2.55 -19.67 5.03
N LEU A 339 2.70 -18.44 5.46
CA LEU A 339 1.74 -17.71 6.26
C LEU A 339 1.05 -16.69 5.35
N HIS A 340 -0.27 -16.56 5.40
CA HIS A 340 -0.96 -15.70 4.45
C HIS A 340 -2.29 -15.17 4.96
N ASN A 341 -2.67 -13.99 4.46
CA ASN A 341 -4.01 -13.44 4.55
C ASN A 341 -4.50 -13.20 3.11
N PRO A 342 -5.48 -14.00 2.61
CA PRO A 342 -5.94 -13.88 1.23
C PRO A 342 -6.96 -12.75 1.01
N VAL A 343 -7.32 -12.01 2.06
CA VAL A 343 -8.42 -11.03 2.00
C VAL A 343 -7.94 -9.67 2.44
N HIS A 344 -8.38 -8.62 1.73
CA HIS A 344 -8.32 -7.24 2.18
C HIS A 344 -9.67 -6.57 1.88
N LEU A 345 -10.15 -5.71 2.78
CA LEU A 345 -11.51 -5.18 2.73
C LEU A 345 -11.54 -3.66 2.44
N LEU A 346 -10.43 -3.11 1.96
CA LEU A 346 -10.29 -1.69 1.61
C LEU A 346 -10.75 -0.76 2.75
N GLY A 347 -11.52 0.27 2.44
CA GLY A 347 -11.99 1.24 3.42
C GLY A 347 -12.77 0.66 4.60
N ALA A 348 -13.24 -0.60 4.51
CA ALA A 348 -13.93 -1.25 5.62
C ALA A 348 -13.01 -1.58 6.81
N GLU A 349 -11.71 -1.79 6.58
CA GLU A 349 -10.73 -2.05 7.66
C GLU A 349 -10.09 -0.75 8.18
N ALA A 350 -10.20 0.36 7.47
CA ALA A 350 -9.57 1.64 7.84
C ALA A 350 -9.91 2.15 9.26
N PRO A 351 -11.11 1.89 9.84
CA PRO A 351 -11.37 2.20 11.25
C PRO A 351 -10.37 1.56 12.22
N MET A 352 -9.77 0.42 11.88
CA MET A 352 -8.78 -0.25 12.73
C MET A 352 -7.51 0.59 12.89
N SER A 353 -7.00 1.17 11.80
CA SER A 353 -5.84 2.07 11.87
C SER A 353 -6.16 3.36 12.63
N ALA A 354 -7.35 3.93 12.43
CA ALA A 354 -7.79 5.12 13.14
C ALA A 354 -7.91 4.88 14.65
N LEU A 355 -8.51 3.76 15.06
CA LEU A 355 -8.63 3.35 16.47
C LEU A 355 -7.27 3.01 17.09
N SER A 356 -6.41 2.30 16.34
CA SER A 356 -5.04 1.99 16.79
C SER A 356 -4.26 3.26 17.07
N ALA A 357 -4.31 4.23 16.16
CA ALA A 357 -3.64 5.51 16.33
C ALA A 357 -4.19 6.30 17.52
N ALA A 358 -5.51 6.47 17.61
CA ALA A 358 -6.13 7.38 18.57
C ALA A 358 -6.34 6.79 19.98
N LEU A 359 -6.57 5.47 20.11
CA LEU A 359 -6.79 4.82 21.40
C LEU A 359 -5.53 4.14 21.95
N LEU A 360 -4.71 3.56 21.07
CA LEU A 360 -3.51 2.83 21.50
C LEU A 360 -2.23 3.68 21.37
N GLY A 361 -2.25 4.78 20.62
CA GLY A 361 -1.05 5.53 20.27
C GLY A 361 -0.08 4.70 19.41
N GLN A 362 -0.60 3.77 18.62
CA GLN A 362 0.18 2.82 17.83
C GLN A 362 -0.15 2.90 16.35
N SER A 363 0.91 2.89 15.52
CA SER A 363 0.79 2.70 14.07
C SER A 363 0.48 1.24 13.76
N THR A 364 -0.32 0.96 12.73
CA THR A 364 -0.47 -0.37 12.11
C THR A 364 0.68 -0.65 11.13
N GLY A 365 1.53 0.35 10.88
CA GLY A 365 2.80 0.21 10.17
C GLY A 365 3.95 -0.29 11.05
N GLY A 366 5.18 -0.15 10.55
CA GLY A 366 6.40 -0.51 11.29
C GLY A 366 6.68 0.44 12.45
N ALA A 367 7.32 -0.08 13.51
CA ALA A 367 7.76 0.73 14.64
C ALA A 367 8.84 1.76 14.25
N GLU A 368 9.65 1.43 13.25
CA GLU A 368 10.67 2.29 12.66
C GLU A 368 10.47 2.37 11.16
N VAL A 369 10.27 3.58 10.66
CA VAL A 369 10.09 3.85 9.23
C VAL A 369 11.32 4.59 8.71
N LEU A 370 12.05 3.97 7.78
CA LEU A 370 13.31 4.51 7.24
C LEU A 370 13.26 4.52 5.70
N PRO A 371 13.88 5.51 5.04
CA PRO A 371 13.96 5.55 3.58
C PRO A 371 15.01 4.55 3.07
N ARG A 372 14.63 3.30 2.93
CA ARG A 372 15.50 2.21 2.45
C ARG A 372 15.46 2.06 0.94
N VAL A 373 14.27 2.24 0.37
CA VAL A 373 14.03 2.15 -1.07
C VAL A 373 13.18 3.31 -1.56
N ASP A 374 13.39 3.68 -2.81
CA ASP A 374 12.55 4.58 -3.59
C ASP A 374 11.89 3.81 -4.73
N LEU A 375 10.63 4.13 -4.99
CA LEU A 375 10.00 3.81 -6.26
C LEU A 375 10.55 4.80 -7.29
N THR A 376 11.35 4.32 -8.24
CA THR A 376 11.96 5.09 -9.33
C THR A 376 11.45 4.63 -10.69
N ALA A 377 11.94 5.18 -11.79
CA ALA A 377 11.49 4.79 -13.12
C ALA A 377 12.63 4.64 -14.14
N ARG A 378 12.36 3.78 -15.14
CA ARG A 378 13.04 3.80 -16.45
C ARG A 378 12.10 4.32 -17.53
N ALA A 379 12.65 4.97 -18.52
CA ALA A 379 11.91 5.35 -19.72
C ALA A 379 11.54 4.09 -20.53
N SER A 380 10.25 3.83 -20.76
CA SER A 380 9.79 2.71 -21.60
C SER A 380 9.87 3.03 -23.10
N ARG A 381 10.03 4.31 -23.44
CA ARG A 381 10.25 4.87 -24.77
C ARG A 381 11.17 6.08 -24.69
N ASP A 382 11.59 6.65 -25.82
CA ASP A 382 12.25 7.94 -25.82
C ASP A 382 11.28 9.03 -25.30
N LEU A 383 11.76 9.90 -24.41
CA LEU A 383 11.04 11.06 -23.90
C LEU A 383 11.67 12.34 -24.47
N ALA A 384 10.83 13.25 -24.92
CA ALA A 384 11.29 14.50 -25.55
C ALA A 384 11.32 15.67 -24.53
N PRO A 385 12.25 16.63 -24.67
CA PRO A 385 12.19 17.86 -23.89
C PRO A 385 10.87 18.60 -24.08
N GLY A 386 10.30 19.11 -22.98
CA GLY A 386 9.00 19.80 -22.98
C GLY A 386 7.79 18.87 -22.86
N GLU A 387 7.97 17.56 -22.96
CA GLU A 387 6.89 16.59 -22.72
C GLU A 387 6.51 16.58 -21.24
N THR A 388 5.21 16.70 -20.93
CA THR A 388 4.71 16.61 -19.57
C THR A 388 4.34 15.17 -19.21
N LEU A 389 4.87 14.67 -18.11
CA LEU A 389 4.62 13.33 -17.59
C LEU A 389 3.32 13.32 -16.78
N THR A 390 2.21 12.98 -17.41
CA THR A 390 0.89 13.01 -16.78
C THR A 390 0.56 11.67 -16.13
N MET A 391 0.17 11.71 -14.87
CA MET A 391 -0.38 10.56 -14.15
C MET A 391 -1.80 10.25 -14.65
N GLY A 392 -2.01 9.03 -15.09
CA GLY A 392 -3.27 8.54 -15.62
C GLY A 392 -3.99 7.54 -14.72
N TYR A 393 -4.82 6.71 -15.33
CA TYR A 393 -5.58 5.67 -14.64
C TYR A 393 -4.65 4.71 -13.87
N ARG A 394 -5.07 4.29 -12.69
CA ARG A 394 -4.27 3.48 -11.76
C ARG A 394 -2.91 4.10 -11.42
N HIS A 395 -2.83 5.41 -11.41
CA HIS A 395 -1.64 6.19 -11.05
C HIS A 395 -0.40 5.86 -11.91
N VAL A 396 -0.63 5.39 -13.14
CA VAL A 396 0.43 5.09 -14.10
C VAL A 396 0.82 6.36 -14.86
N ILE A 397 2.13 6.62 -14.97
CA ILE A 397 2.67 7.69 -15.78
C ILE A 397 3.13 7.10 -17.13
N ALA A 398 2.50 7.52 -18.23
CA ALA A 398 2.78 6.98 -19.54
C ALA A 398 4.24 7.23 -19.95
N GLY A 399 4.90 6.19 -20.45
CA GLY A 399 6.31 6.27 -20.85
C GLY A 399 7.31 5.93 -19.75
N LEU A 400 6.84 5.61 -18.53
CA LEU A 400 7.67 5.19 -17.41
C LEU A 400 7.39 3.74 -17.00
N GLU A 401 8.45 2.98 -16.72
CA GLU A 401 8.43 1.66 -16.09
C GLU A 401 8.92 1.77 -14.65
N PRO A 402 8.15 1.30 -13.65
CA PRO A 402 8.51 1.44 -12.26
C PRO A 402 9.65 0.48 -11.86
N GLN A 403 10.47 0.90 -10.92
CA GLN A 403 11.54 0.10 -10.30
C GLN A 403 11.66 0.45 -8.82
N LEU A 404 11.98 -0.53 -7.98
CA LEU A 404 12.40 -0.30 -6.60
C LEU A 404 13.93 -0.30 -6.54
N THR A 405 14.49 0.83 -6.16
CA THR A 405 15.94 1.00 -6.02
C THR A 405 16.30 1.45 -4.60
N PRO A 406 17.53 1.23 -4.12
CA PRO A 406 17.96 1.82 -2.86
C PRO A 406 17.72 3.33 -2.85
N ALA A 407 17.11 3.83 -1.76
CA ALA A 407 16.81 5.25 -1.62
C ALA A 407 18.09 6.10 -1.69
N ARG A 408 17.98 7.24 -2.39
CA ARG A 408 19.05 8.22 -2.54
C ARG A 408 18.52 9.64 -2.30
N PRO A 409 19.31 10.54 -1.69
CA PRO A 409 18.95 11.96 -1.62
C PRO A 409 18.72 12.52 -3.02
N LEU A 410 17.79 13.47 -3.14
CA LEU A 410 17.51 14.16 -4.40
C LEU A 410 18.74 14.95 -4.87
N GLY A 411 19.49 14.40 -5.81
CA GLY A 411 20.64 15.00 -6.47
C GLY A 411 20.47 14.99 -7.97
N SER A 412 21.10 15.89 -8.71
CA SER A 412 20.88 16.06 -10.15
C SER A 412 21.04 14.77 -10.96
N ASN A 413 21.98 13.92 -10.60
CA ASN A 413 22.25 12.65 -11.29
C ASN A 413 21.61 11.42 -10.60
N GLU A 414 20.97 11.61 -9.46
CA GLU A 414 20.30 10.52 -8.73
C GLU A 414 18.92 10.22 -9.34
N PRO A 415 18.45 8.97 -9.25
CA PRO A 415 17.11 8.62 -9.70
C PRO A 415 16.04 9.47 -8.99
N VAL A 416 15.09 10.00 -9.77
CA VAL A 416 13.96 10.74 -9.20
C VAL A 416 12.88 9.75 -8.73
N PRO A 417 12.28 9.92 -7.55
CA PRO A 417 11.10 9.17 -7.15
C PRO A 417 9.97 9.30 -8.17
N TYR A 418 9.35 8.18 -8.52
CA TYR A 418 8.38 8.03 -9.60
C TYR A 418 7.29 9.11 -9.58
N TYR A 419 6.61 9.29 -8.46
CA TYR A 419 5.50 10.23 -8.37
C TYR A 419 5.92 11.71 -8.25
N LEU A 420 7.19 12.01 -8.00
CA LEU A 420 7.70 13.39 -8.14
C LEU A 420 7.76 13.83 -9.61
N THR A 421 7.66 12.90 -10.57
CA THR A 421 7.62 13.22 -12.00
C THR A 421 6.21 13.56 -12.47
N ALA A 422 5.17 13.28 -11.69
CA ALA A 422 3.78 13.50 -12.06
C ALA A 422 3.48 14.97 -12.33
N GLY A 423 2.93 15.29 -13.51
CA GLY A 423 2.62 16.65 -13.95
C GLY A 423 3.84 17.49 -14.31
N ARG A 424 5.06 16.93 -14.33
CA ARG A 424 6.29 17.68 -14.56
C ARG A 424 6.78 17.54 -16.00
N PRO A 425 7.32 18.62 -16.60
CA PRO A 425 7.93 18.55 -17.91
C PRO A 425 9.32 17.90 -17.85
N VAL A 426 9.61 17.11 -18.87
CA VAL A 426 10.96 16.60 -19.17
C VAL A 426 11.82 17.76 -19.68
N VAL A 427 13.01 17.97 -19.10
CA VAL A 427 13.87 19.11 -19.46
C VAL A 427 14.93 18.76 -20.50
N ARG A 428 15.28 17.50 -20.65
CA ARG A 428 16.24 17.01 -21.66
C ARG A 428 15.79 15.67 -22.23
N LYS A 429 16.28 15.31 -23.42
CA LYS A 429 15.96 14.01 -24.03
C LYS A 429 16.42 12.87 -23.11
N VAL A 430 15.51 11.93 -22.86
CA VAL A 430 15.79 10.67 -22.15
C VAL A 430 15.57 9.51 -23.10
N ALA A 431 16.60 8.69 -23.30
CA ALA A 431 16.52 7.53 -24.19
C ALA A 431 15.74 6.38 -23.53
N ARG A 432 15.06 5.57 -24.33
CA ARG A 432 14.43 4.34 -23.88
C ARG A 432 15.40 3.48 -23.07
N GLY A 433 14.95 2.96 -21.94
CA GLY A 433 15.72 2.12 -21.01
C GLY A 433 16.61 2.90 -20.04
N ALA A 434 16.76 4.23 -20.20
CA ALA A 434 17.51 5.03 -19.23
C ALA A 434 16.70 5.22 -17.94
N VAL A 435 17.39 5.27 -16.80
CA VAL A 435 16.80 5.66 -15.51
C VAL A 435 16.50 7.15 -15.56
N ILE A 436 15.33 7.54 -15.07
CA ILE A 436 14.95 8.96 -14.98
C ILE A 436 15.62 9.56 -13.74
N SER A 437 16.42 10.61 -13.96
CA SER A 437 17.11 11.34 -12.88
C SER A 437 16.45 12.66 -12.55
N CYS A 438 16.80 13.25 -11.41
CA CYS A 438 16.31 14.60 -11.04
C CYS A 438 16.69 15.67 -12.08
N ALA A 439 17.80 15.52 -12.82
CA ALA A 439 18.19 16.46 -13.89
C ALA A 439 17.35 16.32 -15.17
N ASP A 440 16.58 15.25 -15.30
CA ASP A 440 15.72 15.04 -16.47
C ASP A 440 14.35 15.73 -16.33
N ILE A 441 13.97 16.12 -15.11
CA ILE A 441 12.63 16.59 -14.75
C ILE A 441 12.71 17.98 -14.12
N ALA A 442 11.81 18.88 -14.50
CA ALA A 442 11.66 20.18 -13.84
C ALA A 442 10.93 20.00 -12.51
N LEU A 443 11.65 19.63 -11.45
CA LEU A 443 11.09 19.56 -10.11
C LEU A 443 10.68 20.96 -9.65
N ASP A 444 9.55 21.03 -8.92
CA ASP A 444 9.07 22.25 -8.30
C ASP A 444 9.41 22.22 -6.81
N GLU A 445 10.48 22.90 -6.43
CA GLU A 445 11.02 22.93 -5.07
C GLU A 445 10.07 23.60 -4.06
N GLU A 446 9.05 24.34 -4.51
CA GLU A 446 8.08 25.02 -3.65
C GLU A 446 6.95 24.10 -3.20
N THR A 447 6.77 22.93 -3.83
CA THR A 447 5.73 21.99 -3.45
C THR A 447 6.02 21.36 -2.08
N THR A 448 4.95 21.08 -1.32
CA THR A 448 5.04 20.45 0.00
C THR A 448 5.71 19.07 -0.10
N LEU A 449 5.37 18.31 -1.12
CA LEU A 449 5.91 16.97 -1.34
C LEU A 449 7.44 17.00 -1.54
N VAL A 450 7.96 17.91 -2.39
CA VAL A 450 9.40 18.04 -2.64
C VAL A 450 10.11 18.56 -1.39
N ARG A 451 9.56 19.55 -0.70
CA ARG A 451 10.13 20.10 0.55
C ARG A 451 10.24 19.05 1.65
N LEU A 452 9.19 18.25 1.85
CA LEU A 452 9.22 17.14 2.82
C LEU A 452 10.22 16.06 2.41
N ARG A 453 10.35 15.77 1.12
CA ARG A 453 11.37 14.82 0.64
C ARG A 453 12.78 15.36 0.86
N ARG A 454 13.05 16.65 0.64
CA ARG A 454 14.34 17.28 0.96
C ARG A 454 14.65 17.21 2.46
N GLU A 455 13.64 17.47 3.30
CA GLU A 455 13.78 17.31 4.74
C GLU A 455 14.12 15.85 5.12
N GLN A 456 13.43 14.87 4.53
CA GLN A 456 13.73 13.46 4.73
C GLN A 456 15.19 13.13 4.38
N ASP A 457 15.67 13.64 3.24
CA ASP A 457 17.03 13.42 2.78
C ASP A 457 18.06 13.96 3.79
N VAL A 458 17.80 15.14 4.37
CA VAL A 458 18.67 15.74 5.42
C VAL A 458 18.62 14.92 6.71
N LEU A 459 17.44 14.51 7.15
CA LEU A 459 17.24 13.80 8.41
C LEU A 459 17.92 12.41 8.44
N PHE A 460 17.81 11.68 7.34
CA PHE A 460 18.25 10.29 7.29
C PHE A 460 19.62 10.10 6.60
N ASN A 461 20.17 11.14 5.95
CA ASN A 461 21.47 11.11 5.29
C ASN A 461 22.27 12.41 5.61
N PRO A 462 22.61 12.68 6.88
CA PRO A 462 23.21 13.95 7.29
C PRO A 462 24.60 14.24 6.68
N GLY A 463 25.21 13.30 5.97
CA GLY A 463 26.48 13.48 5.27
C GLY A 463 26.37 13.68 3.76
N ALA A 464 25.16 13.84 3.22
CA ALA A 464 24.92 13.93 1.78
C ALA A 464 24.73 15.38 1.26
N LEU A 465 24.97 16.40 2.10
CA LEU A 465 24.93 17.83 1.75
C LEU A 465 26.33 18.34 1.40
#